data_49bbbb00fed83d91a326a7d8f2e55136
#
_entry.id   49bbbb00fed83d91a326a7d8f2e55136
#
_cell.length_a   1.000
_cell.length_b   1.000
_cell.length_c   1.000
_cell.angle_alpha   90.00
_cell.angle_beta   90.00
_cell.angle_gamma   90.00
#
_symmetry.space_group_name_H-M   'P 1'
#
loop_
_entity.id
_entity.type
_entity.pdbx_description
1 polymer ?
#
loop_
_entity_poly.entity_id
_entity_poly.type
_entity_poly.pdbx_seq_one_letter_code
_entity_poly.pdbx_strand_id
1 'polypeptide(L)'
;MTSKPAFEFTVSGIPLWLMREYLVELGGQQVADDIVNGEGWQAHLTKVEDFQIGSLRVGRVHLHVHGNAEALETLRPALEKKLVRAGG
;
A
#
# COMPACT_ATOMS: atom_id res chain seq x y z
N MET A 1 -14.63 0.38 -23.25
CA MET A 1 -14.74 0.04 -21.83
C MET A 1 -13.54 0.58 -21.08
N THR A 2 -13.79 1.44 -20.12
CA THR A 2 -12.71 2.06 -19.36
C THR A 2 -12.47 1.29 -18.09
N SER A 3 -11.23 0.84 -17.88
CA SER A 3 -10.86 0.22 -16.63
C SER A 3 -10.69 1.31 -15.56
N LYS A 4 -11.00 1.00 -14.33
CA LYS A 4 -10.83 1.93 -13.23
C LYS A 4 -9.35 2.19 -13.01
N PRO A 5 -8.95 3.44 -12.73
CA PRO A 5 -7.56 3.71 -12.38
C PRO A 5 -7.13 2.90 -11.17
N ALA A 6 -5.92 2.41 -11.22
CA ALA A 6 -5.36 1.63 -10.12
C ALA A 6 -3.84 1.65 -10.19
N PHE A 7 -3.20 1.40 -9.04
CA PHE A 7 -1.77 1.14 -9.02
C PHE A 7 -1.46 0.06 -8.00
N GLU A 8 -0.31 -0.57 -8.16
CA GLU A 8 0.12 -1.66 -7.30
C GLU A 8 1.58 -1.51 -6.94
N PHE A 9 1.90 -1.91 -5.70
CA PHE A 9 3.27 -2.00 -5.23
C PHE A 9 3.46 -3.31 -4.50
N THR A 10 4.65 -3.88 -4.61
CA THR A 10 5.06 -4.94 -3.69
C THR A 10 6.28 -4.40 -2.96
N VAL A 11 6.19 -4.31 -1.64
CA VAL A 11 7.25 -3.74 -0.82
C VAL A 11 7.83 -4.79 0.11
N SER A 12 9.13 -4.69 0.34
CA SER A 12 9.87 -5.61 1.21
C SER A 12 10.31 -4.85 2.46
N GLY A 13 10.29 -5.55 3.59
CA GLY A 13 10.79 -4.97 4.83
C GLY A 13 9.83 -4.07 5.57
N ILE A 14 8.61 -3.94 5.07
CA ILE A 14 7.58 -3.14 5.74
C ILE A 14 6.43 -4.08 6.09
N PRO A 15 6.09 -4.26 7.37
CA PRO A 15 4.99 -5.15 7.74
C PRO A 15 3.63 -4.58 7.33
N LEU A 16 2.67 -5.47 7.18
CA LEU A 16 1.34 -5.10 6.73
C LEU A 16 0.70 -4.04 7.63
N TRP A 17 0.84 -4.19 8.95
CA TRP A 17 0.23 -3.23 9.87
C TRP A 17 0.80 -1.82 9.70
N LEU A 18 2.09 -1.71 9.34
CA LEU A 18 2.70 -0.41 9.14
C LEU A 18 2.25 0.22 7.83
N MET A 19 2.13 -0.59 6.77
CA MET A 19 1.54 -0.13 5.50
C MET A 19 0.14 0.40 5.72
N ARG A 20 -0.65 -0.32 6.51
CA ARG A 20 -2.01 0.09 6.84
C ARG A 20 -2.00 1.44 7.57
N GLU A 21 -1.09 1.62 8.52
CA GLU A 21 -0.97 2.88 9.25
C GLU A 21 -0.61 4.04 8.33
N TYR A 22 0.28 3.81 7.38
CA TYR A 22 0.64 4.85 6.41
C TYR A 22 -0.58 5.32 5.63
N LEU A 23 -1.42 4.38 5.21
CA LEU A 23 -2.63 4.70 4.47
C LEU A 23 -3.63 5.47 5.32
N VAL A 24 -3.73 5.11 6.59
CA VAL A 24 -4.60 5.84 7.53
C VAL A 24 -4.08 7.26 7.73
N GLU A 25 -2.78 7.44 7.86
CA GLU A 25 -2.18 8.76 7.99
C GLU A 25 -2.41 9.63 6.75
N LEU A 26 -2.58 9.01 5.60
CA LEU A 26 -2.84 9.73 4.36
C LEU A 26 -4.33 10.00 4.14
N GLY A 27 -5.14 9.81 5.16
CA GLY A 27 -6.56 10.14 5.11
C GLY A 27 -7.48 8.94 4.98
N GLY A 28 -6.95 7.74 5.08
CA GLY A 28 -7.74 6.54 4.98
C GLY A 28 -8.37 6.13 6.31
N GLN A 29 -9.36 5.26 6.21
CA GLN A 29 -10.00 4.66 7.37
C GLN A 29 -9.94 3.15 7.22
N GLN A 30 -9.44 2.49 8.24
CA GLN A 30 -9.37 1.03 8.23
C GLN A 30 -10.77 0.44 8.36
N VAL A 31 -11.16 -0.36 7.37
CA VAL A 31 -12.48 -1.02 7.39
C VAL A 31 -12.35 -2.53 7.60
N ALA A 32 -11.16 -3.07 7.41
CA ALA A 32 -10.83 -4.48 7.67
C ALA A 32 -9.33 -4.57 7.93
N ASP A 33 -8.86 -5.73 8.35
CA ASP A 33 -7.43 -5.91 8.61
C ASP A 33 -6.57 -5.63 7.38
N ASP A 34 -7.13 -5.87 6.21
CA ASP A 34 -6.41 -5.76 4.95
C ASP A 34 -7.02 -4.74 3.99
N ILE A 35 -7.95 -3.90 4.46
CA ILE A 35 -8.62 -2.92 3.60
C ILE A 35 -8.68 -1.56 4.28
N VAL A 36 -8.24 -0.54 3.55
CA VAL A 36 -8.32 0.85 3.99
C VAL A 36 -9.04 1.66 2.92
N ASN A 37 -10.06 2.39 3.33
CA ASN A 37 -10.82 3.26 2.43
C ASN A 37 -10.43 4.70 2.67
N GLY A 38 -10.12 5.39 1.58
CA GLY A 38 -9.89 6.83 1.62
C GLY A 38 -10.93 7.56 0.81
N GLU A 39 -10.79 8.87 0.73
CA GLU A 39 -11.70 9.67 -0.06
C GLU A 39 -11.35 9.51 -1.54
N GLY A 40 -12.18 8.76 -2.26
CA GLY A 40 -11.99 8.51 -3.66
C GLY A 40 -11.05 7.35 -3.97
N TRP A 41 -10.62 6.57 -2.99
CA TRP A 41 -9.74 5.43 -3.22
C TRP A 41 -9.98 4.33 -2.19
N GLN A 42 -9.60 3.12 -2.58
CA GLN A 42 -9.63 1.96 -1.67
C GLN A 42 -8.34 1.18 -1.85
N ALA A 43 -7.73 0.79 -0.75
CA ALA A 43 -6.48 0.05 -0.76
C ALA A 43 -6.70 -1.35 -0.18
N HIS A 44 -6.14 -2.34 -0.86
CA HIS A 44 -6.13 -3.73 -0.43
C HIS A 44 -4.69 -4.15 -0.17
N LEU A 45 -4.45 -4.71 1.01
CA LEU A 45 -3.11 -5.14 1.40
C LEU A 45 -3.10 -6.66 1.50
N THR A 46 -2.10 -7.29 0.92
CA THR A 46 -1.97 -8.74 0.94
C THR A 46 -0.55 -9.11 1.31
N LYS A 47 -0.40 -9.96 2.32
CA LYS A 47 0.92 -10.49 2.62
C LYS A 47 1.26 -11.54 1.59
N VAL A 48 2.39 -11.37 0.91
CA VAL A 48 2.85 -12.33 -0.09
C VAL A 48 4.06 -13.09 0.45
N GLU A 49 4.58 -14.02 -0.33
CA GLU A 49 5.70 -14.83 0.09
C GLU A 49 6.90 -13.98 0.51
N ASP A 50 7.56 -14.41 1.61
CA ASP A 50 8.77 -13.74 2.07
C ASP A 50 9.86 -13.84 1.02
N PHE A 51 10.67 -12.80 0.95
CA PHE A 51 11.86 -12.81 0.13
C PHE A 51 12.99 -13.39 0.98
N GLN A 52 13.68 -14.40 0.46
CA GLN A 52 14.73 -15.05 1.21
C GLN A 52 16.07 -14.85 0.53
N ILE A 53 17.04 -14.34 1.29
CA ILE A 53 18.43 -14.19 0.82
C ILE A 53 19.30 -14.91 1.83
N GLY A 54 19.84 -16.07 1.42
CA GLY A 54 20.63 -16.90 2.33
C GLY A 54 19.78 -17.33 3.53
N SER A 55 20.20 -16.99 4.73
CA SER A 55 19.45 -17.30 5.95
C SER A 55 18.51 -16.18 6.36
N LEU A 56 18.49 -15.08 5.61
CA LEU A 56 17.68 -13.92 5.94
C LEU A 56 16.33 -14.00 5.26
N ARG A 57 15.27 -13.73 6.04
CA ARG A 57 13.91 -13.65 5.51
C ARG A 57 13.41 -12.22 5.61
N VAL A 58 12.90 -11.71 4.50
CA VAL A 58 12.34 -10.36 4.46
C VAL A 58 10.88 -10.48 4.09
N GLY A 59 9.99 -9.99 4.94
CA GLY A 59 8.56 -9.99 4.67
C GLY A 59 8.22 -9.06 3.53
N ARG A 60 7.23 -9.44 2.71
CA ARG A 60 6.75 -8.62 1.61
C ARG A 60 5.24 -8.44 1.70
N VAL A 61 4.80 -7.25 1.31
CA VAL A 61 3.38 -6.91 1.29
C VAL A 61 3.03 -6.36 -0.07
N HIS A 62 1.96 -6.87 -0.65
CA HIS A 62 1.43 -6.36 -1.91
C HIS A 62 0.31 -5.37 -1.61
N LEU A 63 0.38 -4.20 -2.22
CA LEU A 63 -0.62 -3.16 -2.08
C LEU A 63 -1.28 -2.90 -3.41
N HIS A 64 -2.60 -3.00 -3.44
CA HIS A 64 -3.40 -2.67 -4.61
C HIS A 64 -4.34 -1.53 -4.26
N VAL A 65 -4.24 -0.42 -4.97
CA VAL A 65 -5.09 0.76 -4.73
C VAL A 65 -5.86 1.08 -5.99
N HIS A 66 -7.16 1.25 -5.84
CA HIS A 66 -8.02 1.67 -6.94
C HIS A 66 -8.93 2.82 -6.49
N GLY A 67 -9.42 3.59 -7.45
CA GLY A 67 -10.27 4.72 -7.15
C GLY A 67 -10.32 5.68 -8.34
N ASN A 68 -10.69 6.94 -8.06
CA ASN A 68 -10.71 7.91 -9.14
C ASN A 68 -9.30 8.44 -9.41
N ALA A 69 -9.06 8.88 -10.63
CA ALA A 69 -7.73 9.29 -11.08
C ALA A 69 -7.14 10.42 -10.24
N GLU A 70 -7.95 11.40 -9.89
CA GLU A 70 -7.49 12.54 -9.11
C GLU A 70 -7.00 12.11 -7.72
N ALA A 71 -7.76 11.25 -7.06
CA ALA A 71 -7.38 10.76 -5.74
C ALA A 71 -6.08 9.97 -5.81
N LEU A 72 -5.93 9.12 -6.82
CA LEU A 72 -4.72 8.32 -6.98
C LEU A 72 -3.51 9.17 -7.33
N GLU A 73 -3.67 10.21 -8.11
CA GLU A 73 -2.59 11.14 -8.45
C GLU A 73 -2.04 11.85 -7.22
N THR A 74 -2.90 12.11 -6.25
CA THR A 74 -2.49 12.74 -4.99
C THR A 74 -1.91 11.71 -4.03
N LEU A 75 -2.56 10.56 -3.93
CA LEU A 75 -2.17 9.53 -2.97
C LEU A 75 -0.83 8.89 -3.30
N ARG A 76 -0.60 8.57 -4.56
CA ARG A 76 0.59 7.82 -4.97
C ARG A 76 1.90 8.49 -4.57
N PRO A 77 2.14 9.77 -4.90
CA PRO A 77 3.40 10.39 -4.49
C PRO A 77 3.52 10.55 -2.98
N ALA A 78 2.42 10.79 -2.28
CA ALA A 78 2.46 10.88 -0.82
C ALA A 78 2.82 9.54 -0.19
N LEU A 79 2.29 8.47 -0.74
CA LEU A 79 2.61 7.12 -0.26
C LEU A 79 4.06 6.76 -0.58
N GLU A 80 4.53 7.07 -1.78
CA GLU A 80 5.91 6.81 -2.17
C GLU A 80 6.91 7.51 -1.24
N LYS A 81 6.60 8.73 -0.81
CA LYS A 81 7.43 9.44 0.15
C LYS A 81 7.55 8.70 1.47
N LYS A 82 6.44 8.17 1.96
CA LYS A 82 6.45 7.41 3.21
C LYS A 82 7.25 6.13 3.07
N LEU A 83 7.12 5.47 1.93
CA LEU A 83 7.83 4.21 1.67
C LEU A 83 9.34 4.42 1.59
N VAL A 84 9.77 5.51 0.98
CA VAL A 84 11.19 5.84 0.88
C VAL A 84 11.78 6.05 2.27
N ARG A 85 11.07 6.75 3.14
CA ARG A 85 11.54 6.98 4.51
C ARG A 85 11.64 5.70 5.32
N ALA A 86 10.66 4.81 5.14
CA ALA A 86 10.61 3.57 5.91
C ALA A 86 11.54 2.50 5.35
N GLY A 87 11.66 2.45 4.05
CA GLY A 87 12.45 1.43 3.37
C GLY A 87 13.94 1.73 3.29
N GLY A 88 14.35 2.87 3.77
CA GLY A 88 15.75 3.26 3.78
C GLY A 88 16.22 3.86 2.50
#